data_fb04480e7c0a871bdf18de9e73be83a1
#
_entry.id   fb04480e7c0a871bdf18de9e73be83a1
#
_cell.length_a   1.000
_cell.length_b   1.000
_cell.length_c   1.000
_cell.angle_alpha   90.00
_cell.angle_beta   90.00
_cell.angle_gamma   90.00
#
_symmetry.space_group_name_H-M   'P 1'
#
loop_
_entity.id
_entity.type
_entity.pdbx_description
1 polymer ?
#
loop_
_entity_poly.entity_id
_entity_poly.type
_entity_poly.pdbx_seq_one_letter_code
_entity_poly.pdbx_strand_id
1 'polypeptide(L)'
;DASGRIARATGHADGEPLEVSGRLFGLAAGAANTAALLLRSGIANSSGLVGTRYMVHNNTHIAAIDPRRTNDVVFQKTACVNDFYDDMGDGYPGGTLQLIGKVQASMMKTHARRAPLSMLKPMAARSMEWLVMTEDTPDPANRISLDSQGRITVSWTRTNYDRHELLLAKARELLKGAGYVAVFEQRFDISMNSHMCGTAVAGDDPRASVVDHDCRSHDHDNLYVVDSAFFPSSGAQNPALTIAANALRVADLVPA
;
A
#
# COMPACT_ATOMS: atom_id res chain seq x y z
N ASP A 1 11.39 -11.08 -28.22
CA ASP A 1 11.72 -11.70 -29.51
C ASP A 1 11.22 -10.82 -30.66
N ALA A 2 11.44 -11.26 -31.91
CA ALA A 2 11.05 -10.51 -33.08
C ALA A 2 9.53 -10.30 -33.25
N SER A 3 8.70 -11.07 -32.54
CA SER A 3 7.23 -10.92 -32.53
C SER A 3 6.72 -9.95 -31.44
N GLY A 4 7.62 -9.33 -30.69
CA GLY A 4 7.25 -8.47 -29.55
C GLY A 4 6.88 -9.22 -28.27
N ARG A 5 7.03 -10.55 -28.22
CA ARG A 5 6.74 -11.35 -27.03
C ARG A 5 7.94 -11.41 -26.10
N ILE A 6 7.69 -11.52 -24.80
CA ILE A 6 8.74 -11.85 -23.83
C ILE A 6 9.17 -13.30 -24.05
N ALA A 7 10.45 -13.53 -24.32
CA ALA A 7 11.02 -14.85 -24.61
C ALA A 7 11.54 -15.54 -23.33
N ARG A 8 12.12 -14.74 -22.41
CA ARG A 8 12.78 -15.24 -21.21
C ARG A 8 12.88 -14.19 -20.12
N ALA A 9 13.01 -14.66 -18.89
CA ALA A 9 13.44 -13.89 -17.74
C ALA A 9 14.87 -14.31 -17.34
N THR A 10 15.73 -13.34 -17.03
CA THR A 10 17.11 -13.59 -16.60
C THR A 10 17.32 -13.02 -15.19
N GLY A 11 18.13 -13.68 -14.40
CA GLY A 11 18.45 -13.28 -13.03
C GLY A 11 19.61 -14.09 -12.47
N HIS A 12 19.66 -14.19 -11.14
CA HIS A 12 20.64 -15.00 -10.43
C HIS A 12 19.92 -15.81 -9.33
N ALA A 13 20.35 -17.05 -9.14
CA ALA A 13 19.97 -17.89 -8.00
C ALA A 13 21.26 -18.37 -7.33
N ASP A 14 21.39 -18.15 -6.03
CA ASP A 14 22.58 -18.48 -5.24
C ASP A 14 23.90 -17.94 -5.82
N GLY A 15 23.83 -16.77 -6.47
CA GLY A 15 24.96 -16.12 -7.12
C GLY A 15 25.23 -16.57 -8.56
N GLU A 16 24.59 -17.64 -9.03
CA GLU A 16 24.75 -18.16 -10.37
C GLU A 16 23.71 -17.58 -11.35
N PRO A 17 24.09 -17.33 -12.62
CA PRO A 17 23.14 -16.86 -13.63
C PRO A 17 21.97 -17.84 -13.81
N LEU A 18 20.75 -17.32 -13.84
CA LEU A 18 19.53 -18.07 -14.12
C LEU A 18 18.82 -17.50 -15.33
N GLU A 19 18.40 -18.36 -16.24
CA GLU A 19 17.52 -18.03 -17.34
C GLU A 19 16.29 -18.95 -17.31
N VAL A 20 15.09 -18.36 -17.40
CA VAL A 20 13.82 -19.09 -17.42
C VAL A 20 13.05 -18.67 -18.68
N SER A 21 12.71 -19.63 -19.52
CA SER A 21 11.82 -19.46 -20.66
C SER A 21 10.39 -19.86 -20.31
N GLY A 22 9.41 -19.17 -20.90
CA GLY A 22 8.00 -19.47 -20.66
C GLY A 22 7.12 -19.00 -21.81
N ARG A 23 5.92 -19.59 -21.90
CA ARG A 23 4.89 -19.12 -22.84
C ARG A 23 4.24 -17.83 -22.34
N LEU A 24 4.11 -17.67 -21.02
CA LEU A 24 3.49 -16.56 -20.32
C LEU A 24 4.38 -16.13 -19.15
N PHE A 25 4.35 -14.83 -18.85
CA PHE A 25 5.09 -14.23 -17.76
C PHE A 25 4.14 -13.42 -16.87
N GLY A 26 4.05 -13.79 -15.59
CA GLY A 26 3.30 -13.08 -14.56
C GLY A 26 4.23 -12.31 -13.63
N LEU A 27 4.07 -11.00 -13.54
CA LEU A 27 4.80 -10.16 -12.59
C LEU A 27 4.00 -9.99 -11.30
N ALA A 28 4.59 -10.42 -10.20
CA ALA A 28 4.02 -10.33 -8.85
C ALA A 28 5.09 -9.92 -7.82
N ALA A 29 5.98 -8.99 -8.21
CA ALA A 29 7.11 -8.56 -7.38
C ALA A 29 6.75 -7.41 -6.39
N GLY A 30 5.49 -6.96 -6.40
CA GLY A 30 5.01 -5.78 -5.69
C GLY A 30 5.29 -4.48 -6.44
N ALA A 31 4.41 -3.49 -6.30
CA ALA A 31 4.35 -2.31 -7.15
C ALA A 31 5.72 -1.65 -7.43
N ALA A 32 6.54 -1.45 -6.40
CA ALA A 32 7.85 -0.82 -6.57
C ALA A 32 8.83 -1.70 -7.38
N ASN A 33 8.92 -2.99 -7.06
CA ASN A 33 9.86 -3.88 -7.75
C ASN A 33 9.37 -4.26 -9.16
N THR A 34 8.06 -4.43 -9.36
CA THR A 34 7.48 -4.65 -10.69
C THR A 34 7.79 -3.48 -11.62
N ALA A 35 7.57 -2.23 -11.18
CA ALA A 35 7.97 -1.06 -11.96
C ALA A 35 9.47 -1.03 -12.25
N ALA A 36 10.30 -1.28 -11.24
CA ALA A 36 11.75 -1.30 -11.40
C ALA A 36 12.23 -2.39 -12.37
N LEU A 37 11.58 -3.56 -12.35
CA LEU A 37 11.89 -4.66 -13.28
C LEU A 37 11.54 -4.27 -14.72
N LEU A 38 10.35 -3.73 -14.95
CA LEU A 38 9.93 -3.25 -16.26
C LEU A 38 10.87 -2.16 -16.81
N LEU A 39 11.22 -1.18 -15.97
CA LEU A 39 12.13 -0.09 -16.34
C LEU A 39 13.54 -0.59 -16.63
N ARG A 40 14.11 -1.51 -15.83
CA ARG A 40 15.43 -2.11 -16.08
C ARG A 40 15.47 -2.93 -17.36
N SER A 41 14.36 -3.60 -17.64
CA SER A 41 14.23 -4.43 -18.85
C SER A 41 13.92 -3.62 -20.11
N GLY A 42 13.53 -2.34 -19.97
CA GLY A 42 13.13 -1.48 -21.08
C GLY A 42 11.88 -1.97 -21.82
N ILE A 43 10.93 -2.57 -21.11
CA ILE A 43 9.73 -3.21 -21.69
C ILE A 43 8.44 -2.66 -21.06
N ALA A 44 7.31 -2.87 -21.75
CA ALA A 44 5.95 -2.50 -21.32
C ALA A 44 5.79 -1.01 -20.97
N ASN A 45 6.54 -0.12 -21.61
CA ASN A 45 6.57 1.31 -21.27
C ASN A 45 6.42 2.23 -22.48
N SER A 46 5.74 1.81 -23.54
CA SER A 46 5.45 2.65 -24.72
C SER A 46 4.64 3.90 -24.33
N SER A 47 3.78 3.80 -23.31
CA SER A 47 3.05 4.94 -22.75
C SER A 47 3.90 5.91 -21.91
N GLY A 48 5.09 5.50 -21.44
CA GLY A 48 5.92 6.27 -20.49
C GLY A 48 5.37 6.30 -19.06
N LEU A 49 4.39 5.45 -18.75
CA LEU A 49 3.67 5.48 -17.48
C LEU A 49 4.17 4.47 -16.43
N VAL A 50 5.06 3.55 -16.81
CA VAL A 50 5.63 2.60 -15.83
C VAL A 50 6.34 3.37 -14.71
N GLY A 51 6.00 3.02 -13.48
CA GLY A 51 6.53 3.65 -12.27
C GLY A 51 5.82 4.93 -11.86
N THR A 52 5.03 5.58 -12.70
CA THR A 52 4.24 6.77 -12.33
C THR A 52 3.03 6.41 -11.46
N ARG A 53 2.42 7.40 -10.81
CA ARG A 53 1.23 7.24 -9.95
C ARG A 53 1.48 6.28 -8.76
N TYR A 54 2.71 6.25 -8.27
CA TYR A 54 3.02 5.49 -7.05
C TYR A 54 2.20 6.01 -5.89
N MET A 55 1.47 5.13 -5.25
CA MET A 55 0.58 5.42 -4.13
C MET A 55 0.89 4.50 -2.94
N VAL A 56 0.61 5.04 -1.76
CA VAL A 56 0.47 4.32 -0.49
C VAL A 56 -0.73 4.92 0.23
N HIS A 57 -1.22 4.31 1.32
CA HIS A 57 -2.28 4.98 2.09
C HIS A 57 -1.71 6.15 2.89
N ASN A 58 -2.55 7.16 3.18
CA ASN A 58 -2.29 8.03 4.31
C ASN A 58 -2.66 7.28 5.59
N ASN A 59 -1.68 6.99 6.43
CA ASN A 59 -1.84 6.19 7.63
C ASN A 59 -1.47 6.97 8.89
N THR A 60 -2.26 6.79 9.94
CA THR A 60 -1.93 7.27 11.29
C THR A 60 -2.25 6.18 12.30
N HIS A 61 -1.25 5.81 13.10
CA HIS A 61 -1.46 4.99 14.27
C HIS A 61 -2.04 5.85 15.40
N ILE A 62 -3.06 5.35 16.06
CA ILE A 62 -3.66 5.96 17.25
C ILE A 62 -3.56 4.97 18.41
N ALA A 63 -2.99 5.43 19.54
CA ALA A 63 -3.09 4.77 20.82
C ALA A 63 -4.14 5.48 21.68
N ALA A 64 -5.29 4.86 21.84
CA ALA A 64 -6.38 5.36 22.69
C ALA A 64 -6.25 4.78 24.11
N ILE A 65 -6.15 5.64 25.13
CA ILE A 65 -5.85 5.26 26.51
C ILE A 65 -7.11 5.31 27.38
N ASP A 66 -7.40 4.21 28.06
CA ASP A 66 -8.37 4.17 29.20
C ASP A 66 -7.62 3.75 30.48
N PRO A 67 -7.34 4.65 31.42
CA PRO A 67 -6.60 4.34 32.64
C PRO A 67 -7.34 3.41 33.59
N ARG A 68 -8.67 3.24 33.42
CA ARG A 68 -9.52 2.40 34.26
C ARG A 68 -9.45 0.92 33.91
N ARG A 69 -8.96 0.60 32.67
CA ARG A 69 -8.97 -0.76 32.13
C ARG A 69 -7.57 -1.15 31.67
N THR A 70 -7.17 -2.37 31.98
CA THR A 70 -6.03 -3.00 31.33
C THR A 70 -6.49 -3.74 30.08
N ASN A 71 -5.69 -3.63 29.03
CA ASN A 71 -5.85 -4.39 27.80
C ASN A 71 -4.59 -5.26 27.62
N ASP A 72 -4.72 -6.55 27.89
CA ASP A 72 -3.67 -7.56 27.76
C ASP A 72 -3.76 -8.37 26.47
N VAL A 73 -4.75 -8.08 25.61
CA VAL A 73 -4.93 -8.73 24.31
C VAL A 73 -3.81 -8.31 23.36
N VAL A 74 -2.97 -9.26 22.97
CA VAL A 74 -1.85 -9.01 22.04
C VAL A 74 -2.35 -8.85 20.61
N PHE A 75 -3.29 -9.69 20.19
CA PHE A 75 -3.85 -9.70 18.84
C PHE A 75 -5.30 -9.21 18.88
N GLN A 76 -5.51 -7.94 18.56
CA GLN A 76 -6.80 -7.26 18.69
C GLN A 76 -7.38 -6.74 17.37
N LYS A 77 -6.97 -7.30 16.21
CA LYS A 77 -7.50 -6.90 14.91
C LYS A 77 -8.87 -7.55 14.65
N THR A 78 -9.87 -7.14 15.42
CA THR A 78 -11.20 -7.77 15.47
C THR A 78 -12.35 -6.83 15.12
N ALA A 79 -12.09 -5.53 14.93
CA ALA A 79 -13.10 -4.56 14.59
C ALA A 79 -12.56 -3.46 13.68
N CYS A 80 -13.46 -2.89 12.90
CA CYS A 80 -13.20 -1.68 12.12
C CYS A 80 -14.43 -0.77 12.15
N VAL A 81 -14.21 0.52 11.93
CA VAL A 81 -15.24 1.53 11.73
C VAL A 81 -15.15 1.96 10.26
N ASN A 82 -16.17 1.61 9.49
CA ASN A 82 -16.27 1.92 8.05
C ASN A 82 -17.32 2.99 7.76
N ASP A 83 -17.95 3.56 8.80
CA ASP A 83 -19.01 4.56 8.67
C ASP A 83 -18.56 5.80 7.89
N PHE A 84 -17.25 6.05 7.83
CA PHE A 84 -16.64 7.17 7.13
C PHE A 84 -16.04 6.80 5.77
N TYR A 85 -16.23 5.55 5.32
CA TYR A 85 -15.57 5.07 4.10
C TYR A 85 -16.09 5.76 2.85
N ASP A 86 -17.39 5.72 2.65
CA ASP A 86 -18.05 6.29 1.47
C ASP A 86 -18.42 7.77 1.63
N ASP A 87 -18.73 8.19 2.88
CA ASP A 87 -19.15 9.56 3.17
C ASP A 87 -18.73 9.96 4.59
N MET A 88 -18.06 11.09 4.72
CA MET A 88 -17.73 11.68 6.03
C MET A 88 -18.79 12.65 6.56
N GLY A 89 -19.99 12.67 5.96
CA GLY A 89 -21.09 13.57 6.29
C GLY A 89 -21.06 14.87 5.49
N ASP A 90 -20.29 14.92 4.43
CA ASP A 90 -20.15 16.07 3.49
C ASP A 90 -20.33 15.61 2.01
N GLY A 91 -20.74 14.35 1.79
CA GLY A 91 -20.95 13.77 0.47
C GLY A 91 -19.67 13.26 -0.20
N TYR A 92 -18.54 13.18 0.54
CA TYR A 92 -17.26 12.71 0.00
C TYR A 92 -16.66 11.59 0.86
N PRO A 93 -15.96 10.62 0.22
CA PRO A 93 -15.34 9.52 0.91
C PRO A 93 -14.22 9.97 1.86
N GLY A 94 -14.00 9.19 2.90
CA GLY A 94 -12.93 9.35 3.87
C GLY A 94 -12.03 8.13 3.93
N GLY A 95 -12.34 7.22 4.84
CA GLY A 95 -11.54 6.02 5.02
C GLY A 95 -11.99 5.19 6.22
N THR A 96 -11.09 4.39 6.74
CA THR A 96 -11.38 3.44 7.81
C THR A 96 -10.58 3.68 9.08
N LEU A 97 -11.17 3.27 10.22
CA LEU A 97 -10.44 3.04 11.45
C LEU A 97 -10.47 1.54 11.73
N GLN A 98 -9.33 0.89 11.82
CA GLN A 98 -9.26 -0.54 12.14
C GLN A 98 -8.40 -0.79 13.38
N LEU A 99 -8.83 -1.73 14.21
CA LEU A 99 -7.97 -2.23 15.29
C LEU A 99 -6.75 -2.92 14.70
N ILE A 100 -5.60 -2.70 15.31
CA ILE A 100 -4.34 -3.36 14.93
C ILE A 100 -3.73 -4.09 16.13
N GLY A 101 -2.67 -4.85 15.88
CA GLY A 101 -1.95 -5.56 16.93
C GLY A 101 -1.44 -4.63 18.02
N LYS A 102 -1.36 -5.13 19.24
CA LYS A 102 -0.93 -4.39 20.43
C LYS A 102 0.47 -3.82 20.29
N VAL A 103 0.62 -2.51 20.41
CA VAL A 103 1.92 -1.85 20.46
C VAL A 103 2.51 -2.01 21.88
N GLN A 104 3.64 -2.66 21.97
CA GLN A 104 4.32 -2.90 23.24
C GLN A 104 5.18 -1.69 23.65
N ALA A 105 5.45 -1.58 24.97
CA ALA A 105 6.26 -0.49 25.51
C ALA A 105 7.68 -0.39 24.86
N SER A 106 8.26 -1.51 24.48
CA SER A 106 9.53 -1.57 23.74
C SER A 106 9.43 -0.95 22.35
N MET A 107 8.30 -1.17 21.65
CA MET A 107 8.03 -0.54 20.37
C MET A 107 7.77 0.96 20.52
N MET A 108 6.98 1.38 21.54
CA MET A 108 6.80 2.81 21.85
C MET A 108 8.12 3.51 22.12
N LYS A 109 9.08 2.81 22.75
CA LYS A 109 10.41 3.35 23.08
C LYS A 109 11.23 3.76 21.85
N THR A 110 11.03 3.13 20.69
CA THR A 110 11.73 3.49 19.45
C THR A 110 11.41 4.92 19.00
N HIS A 111 10.18 5.37 19.23
CA HIS A 111 9.70 6.71 18.89
C HIS A 111 9.78 7.69 20.08
N ALA A 112 9.52 7.22 21.30
CA ALA A 112 9.59 8.00 22.53
C ALA A 112 10.91 7.75 23.28
N ARG A 113 12.05 8.00 22.62
CA ARG A 113 13.39 7.64 23.11
C ARG A 113 13.73 8.18 24.51
N ARG A 114 13.21 9.34 24.90
CA ARG A 114 13.44 9.98 26.20
C ARG A 114 12.49 9.47 27.29
N ALA A 115 11.36 8.86 26.96
CA ALA A 115 10.40 8.35 27.93
C ALA A 115 10.93 7.07 28.60
N PRO A 116 10.90 6.96 29.94
CA PRO A 116 11.33 5.74 30.62
C PRO A 116 10.33 4.59 30.39
N LEU A 117 10.82 3.35 30.32
CA LEU A 117 9.97 2.17 30.16
C LEU A 117 8.94 2.01 31.29
N SER A 118 9.25 2.49 32.50
CA SER A 118 8.31 2.51 33.63
C SER A 118 7.05 3.34 33.36
N MET A 119 7.16 4.37 32.49
CA MET A 119 6.00 5.15 32.03
C MET A 119 5.32 4.50 30.83
N LEU A 120 6.08 3.95 29.88
CA LEU A 120 5.52 3.37 28.66
C LEU A 120 4.79 2.03 28.90
N LYS A 121 5.26 1.21 29.85
CA LYS A 121 4.58 -0.06 30.19
C LYS A 121 3.13 0.11 30.64
N PRO A 122 2.79 0.97 31.63
CA PRO A 122 1.40 1.18 32.00
C PRO A 122 0.57 1.85 30.91
N MET A 123 1.16 2.70 30.06
CA MET A 123 0.48 3.24 28.88
C MET A 123 0.13 2.13 27.89
N ALA A 124 1.10 1.32 27.50
CA ALA A 124 0.88 0.20 26.59
C ALA A 124 -0.15 -0.80 27.16
N ALA A 125 -0.11 -1.08 28.47
CA ALA A 125 -1.09 -1.97 29.12
C ALA A 125 -2.53 -1.44 29.10
N ARG A 126 -2.71 -0.13 28.87
CA ARG A 126 -4.03 0.55 28.92
C ARG A 126 -4.44 1.18 27.60
N SER A 127 -3.68 0.92 26.55
CA SER A 127 -3.99 1.42 25.21
C SER A 127 -4.80 0.42 24.39
N MET A 128 -5.59 0.94 23.49
CA MET A 128 -6.18 0.24 22.36
C MET A 128 -5.67 0.89 21.08
N GLU A 129 -5.16 0.05 20.18
CA GLU A 129 -4.40 0.50 19.02
C GLU A 129 -5.28 0.53 17.77
N TRP A 130 -5.31 1.65 17.10
CA TRP A 130 -6.06 1.86 15.87
C TRP A 130 -5.13 2.31 14.74
N LEU A 131 -5.44 1.88 13.54
CA LEU A 131 -4.89 2.44 12.32
C LEU A 131 -6.00 3.22 11.62
N VAL A 132 -5.80 4.50 11.44
CA VAL A 132 -6.63 5.35 10.60
C VAL A 132 -6.02 5.38 9.22
N MET A 133 -6.80 5.01 8.23
CA MET A 133 -6.34 4.85 6.86
C MET A 133 -7.25 5.61 5.91
N THR A 134 -6.65 6.43 5.06
CA THR A 134 -7.33 7.19 4.01
C THR A 134 -6.67 6.90 2.68
N GLU A 135 -7.45 6.93 1.61
CA GLU A 135 -6.96 6.77 0.27
C GLU A 135 -5.90 7.81 -0.08
N ASP A 136 -4.83 7.36 -0.73
CA ASP A 136 -3.86 8.18 -1.44
C ASP A 136 -4.27 8.18 -2.93
N THR A 137 -4.37 9.33 -3.56
CA THR A 137 -4.86 9.47 -4.92
C THR A 137 -3.69 9.54 -5.92
N PRO A 138 -3.88 9.06 -7.17
CA PRO A 138 -2.81 9.00 -8.14
C PRO A 138 -2.33 10.39 -8.56
N ASP A 139 -1.01 10.61 -8.45
CA ASP A 139 -0.30 11.78 -8.98
C ASP A 139 0.87 11.29 -9.85
N PRO A 140 0.99 11.72 -11.11
CA PRO A 140 2.11 11.35 -11.97
C PRO A 140 3.49 11.76 -11.45
N ALA A 141 3.57 12.77 -10.57
CA ALA A 141 4.80 13.18 -9.90
C ALA A 141 5.27 12.18 -8.84
N ASN A 142 4.33 11.45 -8.23
CA ASN A 142 4.64 10.34 -7.33
C ASN A 142 5.07 9.12 -8.17
N ARG A 143 6.32 8.70 -8.00
CA ARG A 143 6.87 7.70 -8.91
C ARG A 143 7.99 6.85 -8.34
N ILE A 144 8.08 5.65 -8.88
CA ILE A 144 9.26 4.79 -8.84
C ILE A 144 10.08 5.07 -10.08
N SER A 145 11.38 5.30 -9.92
CA SER A 145 12.34 5.45 -11.01
C SER A 145 13.65 4.73 -10.67
N LEU A 146 14.57 4.72 -11.62
CA LEU A 146 15.91 4.17 -11.43
C LEU A 146 16.94 5.30 -11.48
N ASP A 147 17.91 5.25 -10.57
CA ASP A 147 19.09 6.12 -10.66
C ASP A 147 20.07 5.64 -11.75
N SER A 148 21.17 6.35 -11.94
CA SER A 148 22.20 6.02 -12.92
C SER A 148 22.91 4.66 -12.69
N GLN A 149 22.73 4.07 -11.51
CA GLN A 149 23.24 2.74 -11.15
C GLN A 149 22.17 1.65 -11.20
N GLY A 150 20.95 1.99 -11.67
CA GLY A 150 19.82 1.07 -11.73
C GLY A 150 19.16 0.78 -10.37
N ARG A 151 19.44 1.57 -9.32
CA ARG A 151 18.82 1.42 -8.01
C ARG A 151 17.47 2.13 -7.99
N ILE A 152 16.52 1.56 -7.25
CA ILE A 152 15.18 2.12 -7.08
C ILE A 152 15.26 3.45 -6.35
N THR A 153 14.63 4.47 -6.90
CA THR A 153 14.37 5.75 -6.26
C THR A 153 12.88 5.99 -6.15
N VAL A 154 12.44 6.61 -5.07
CA VAL A 154 11.05 6.91 -4.79
C VAL A 154 10.88 8.43 -4.65
N SER A 155 10.06 9.01 -5.52
CA SER A 155 9.52 10.35 -5.35
C SER A 155 8.08 10.23 -4.90
N TRP A 156 7.75 10.77 -3.72
CA TRP A 156 6.39 10.72 -3.20
C TRP A 156 6.07 11.91 -2.32
N THR A 157 4.93 12.52 -2.57
CA THR A 157 4.29 13.52 -1.72
C THR A 157 2.87 13.06 -1.41
N ARG A 158 2.40 13.33 -0.21
CA ARG A 158 1.04 12.96 0.18
C ARG A 158 0.03 13.66 -0.71
N THR A 159 -0.93 12.90 -1.19
CA THR A 159 -2.14 13.40 -1.83
C THR A 159 -3.34 13.15 -0.89
N ASN A 160 -4.45 13.84 -1.11
CA ASN A 160 -5.70 13.65 -0.32
C ASN A 160 -5.51 13.81 1.21
N TYR A 161 -4.51 14.58 1.63
CA TYR A 161 -4.13 14.66 3.05
C TYR A 161 -5.14 15.44 3.90
N ASP A 162 -5.85 16.39 3.32
CA ASP A 162 -6.91 17.14 4.01
C ASP A 162 -8.05 16.22 4.46
N ARG A 163 -8.40 15.22 3.64
CA ARG A 163 -9.36 14.17 4.00
C ARG A 163 -8.86 13.32 5.15
N HIS A 164 -7.56 13.02 5.17
CA HIS A 164 -6.94 12.28 6.27
C HIS A 164 -7.03 13.04 7.60
N GLU A 165 -6.72 14.33 7.60
CA GLU A 165 -6.83 15.18 8.82
C GLU A 165 -8.29 15.29 9.30
N LEU A 166 -9.25 15.37 8.38
CA LEU A 166 -10.67 15.37 8.74
C LEU A 166 -11.09 14.03 9.35
N LEU A 167 -10.66 12.90 8.79
CA LEU A 167 -10.92 11.57 9.35
C LEU A 167 -10.26 11.39 10.73
N LEU A 168 -9.05 11.92 10.94
CA LEU A 168 -8.40 11.93 12.25
C LEU A 168 -9.19 12.74 13.28
N ALA A 169 -9.78 13.88 12.88
CA ALA A 169 -10.63 14.66 13.77
C ALA A 169 -11.87 13.84 14.21
N LYS A 170 -12.53 13.18 13.27
CA LYS A 170 -13.67 12.28 13.57
C LYS A 170 -13.26 11.08 14.42
N ALA A 171 -12.10 10.48 14.17
CA ALA A 171 -11.56 9.40 14.98
C ALA A 171 -11.33 9.83 16.45
N ARG A 172 -10.77 11.01 16.67
CA ARG A 172 -10.59 11.57 18.02
C ARG A 172 -11.92 11.78 18.74
N GLU A 173 -12.91 12.32 18.05
CA GLU A 173 -14.23 12.56 18.58
C GLU A 173 -14.91 11.23 18.98
N LEU A 174 -14.90 10.25 18.07
CA LEU A 174 -15.46 8.91 18.31
C LEU A 174 -14.78 8.23 19.50
N LEU A 175 -13.45 8.22 19.57
CA LEU A 175 -12.71 7.57 20.65
C LEU A 175 -12.93 8.27 22.00
N LYS A 176 -12.99 9.60 22.03
CA LYS A 176 -13.36 10.35 23.24
C LYS A 176 -14.80 10.05 23.66
N GLY A 177 -15.75 10.00 22.73
CA GLY A 177 -17.13 9.59 22.98
C GLY A 177 -17.26 8.18 23.52
N ALA A 178 -16.37 7.26 23.10
CA ALA A 178 -16.26 5.91 23.62
C ALA A 178 -15.61 5.82 25.02
N GLY A 179 -15.18 6.95 25.59
CA GLY A 179 -14.68 7.07 26.96
C GLY A 179 -13.17 6.96 27.13
N TYR A 180 -12.40 6.97 26.04
CA TYR A 180 -10.93 7.09 26.12
C TYR A 180 -10.54 8.50 26.56
N VAL A 181 -9.67 8.60 27.56
CA VAL A 181 -9.31 9.89 28.17
C VAL A 181 -8.16 10.60 27.42
N ALA A 182 -7.35 9.84 26.69
CA ALA A 182 -6.26 10.39 25.88
C ALA A 182 -6.13 9.61 24.57
N VAL A 183 -5.77 10.34 23.51
CA VAL A 183 -5.56 9.82 22.15
C VAL A 183 -4.22 10.33 21.69
N PHE A 184 -3.27 9.43 21.47
CA PHE A 184 -1.94 9.75 20.94
C PHE A 184 -1.86 9.29 19.50
N GLU A 185 -1.31 10.13 18.64
CA GLU A 185 -1.24 9.92 17.20
C GLU A 185 0.20 9.86 16.72
N GLN A 186 0.47 8.93 15.82
CA GLN A 186 1.71 8.85 15.07
C GLN A 186 1.38 8.74 13.58
N ARG A 187 1.60 9.80 12.85
CA ARG A 187 1.48 9.83 11.40
C ARG A 187 2.61 9.05 10.76
N PHE A 188 2.27 8.19 9.81
CA PHE A 188 3.28 7.44 9.06
C PHE A 188 3.87 8.32 7.96
N ASP A 189 5.17 8.25 7.81
CA ASP A 189 5.87 8.73 6.62
C ASP A 189 6.07 7.59 5.60
N ILE A 190 6.75 7.88 4.51
CA ILE A 190 6.98 6.89 3.45
C ILE A 190 7.74 5.65 3.94
N SER A 191 8.60 5.78 4.95
CA SER A 191 9.40 4.68 5.48
C SER A 191 8.57 3.68 6.32
N MET A 192 7.41 4.09 6.79
CA MET A 192 6.49 3.29 7.60
C MET A 192 5.32 2.71 6.80
N ASN A 193 5.06 3.23 5.60
CA ASN A 193 3.99 2.76 4.74
C ASN A 193 4.39 1.49 3.98
N SER A 194 3.43 0.57 3.79
CA SER A 194 3.68 -0.76 3.23
C SER A 194 2.74 -1.16 2.09
N HIS A 195 1.66 -0.46 1.86
CA HIS A 195 0.65 -0.82 0.85
C HIS A 195 0.87 -0.11 -0.49
N MET A 196 2.05 -0.33 -1.07
CA MET A 196 2.46 0.28 -2.34
C MET A 196 1.61 -0.21 -3.51
N CYS A 197 1.15 0.71 -4.39
CA CYS A 197 0.34 0.37 -5.57
C CYS A 197 0.46 1.40 -6.69
N GLY A 198 -0.18 1.14 -7.84
CA GLY A 198 -0.46 2.11 -8.91
C GLY A 198 0.58 2.26 -10.00
N THR A 199 1.72 1.61 -9.93
CA THR A 199 2.90 1.86 -10.78
C THR A 199 2.84 1.25 -12.20
N ALA A 200 1.79 0.49 -12.51
CA ALA A 200 1.52 -0.06 -13.84
C ALA A 200 0.02 -0.04 -14.08
N VAL A 201 -0.54 1.18 -14.12
CA VAL A 201 -1.98 1.43 -14.12
C VAL A 201 -2.72 0.69 -15.24
N ALA A 202 -3.86 0.07 -14.90
CA ALA A 202 -4.74 -0.60 -15.83
C ALA A 202 -5.70 0.38 -16.52
N GLY A 203 -6.06 0.09 -17.77
CA GLY A 203 -7.03 0.86 -18.54
C GLY A 203 -7.11 0.44 -20.01
N ASP A 204 -8.09 0.97 -20.75
CA ASP A 204 -8.36 0.60 -22.16
C ASP A 204 -7.42 1.27 -23.15
N ASP A 205 -7.02 2.52 -22.86
CA ASP A 205 -6.17 3.29 -23.79
C ASP A 205 -4.69 2.99 -23.53
N PRO A 206 -3.96 2.36 -24.47
CA PRO A 206 -2.54 2.05 -24.32
C PRO A 206 -1.66 3.29 -24.19
N ARG A 207 -2.17 4.49 -24.50
CA ARG A 207 -1.46 5.76 -24.29
C ARG A 207 -1.63 6.29 -22.85
N ALA A 208 -2.65 5.81 -22.13
CA ALA A 208 -3.02 6.26 -20.79
C ALA A 208 -2.88 5.18 -19.71
N SER A 209 -2.48 3.97 -20.09
CA SER A 209 -2.31 2.81 -19.21
C SER A 209 -1.10 1.96 -19.64
N VAL A 210 -0.69 1.06 -18.73
CA VAL A 210 0.43 0.11 -18.96
C VAL A 210 -0.12 -1.27 -19.30
N VAL A 211 -1.21 -1.65 -18.64
CA VAL A 211 -1.91 -2.92 -18.84
C VAL A 211 -3.38 -2.69 -19.16
N ASP A 212 -4.00 -3.67 -19.80
CA ASP A 212 -5.44 -3.68 -20.05
C ASP A 212 -6.25 -4.12 -18.80
N HIS A 213 -7.57 -4.25 -18.93
CA HIS A 213 -8.45 -4.72 -17.85
C HIS A 213 -8.17 -6.15 -17.38
N ASP A 214 -7.52 -6.95 -18.23
CA ASP A 214 -7.10 -8.31 -17.88
C ASP A 214 -5.68 -8.34 -17.29
N CYS A 215 -5.18 -7.15 -16.94
CA CYS A 215 -3.82 -6.96 -16.41
C CYS A 215 -2.73 -7.43 -17.37
N ARG A 216 -3.04 -7.58 -18.68
CA ARG A 216 -2.08 -7.92 -19.73
C ARG A 216 -1.44 -6.63 -20.25
N SER A 217 -0.14 -6.66 -20.47
CA SER A 217 0.60 -5.55 -21.05
C SER A 217 0.05 -5.16 -22.43
N HIS A 218 -0.10 -3.86 -22.69
CA HIS A 218 -0.43 -3.37 -24.02
C HIS A 218 0.69 -3.60 -25.03
N ASP A 219 1.94 -3.68 -24.57
CA ASP A 219 3.12 -3.85 -25.45
C ASP A 219 3.47 -5.32 -25.71
N HIS A 220 3.10 -6.23 -24.80
CA HIS A 220 3.50 -7.64 -24.82
C HIS A 220 2.33 -8.55 -24.47
N ASP A 221 1.84 -9.31 -25.45
CA ASP A 221 0.63 -10.14 -25.31
C ASP A 221 0.78 -11.34 -24.36
N ASN A 222 1.98 -11.66 -23.92
CA ASN A 222 2.28 -12.74 -22.98
C ASN A 222 2.83 -12.27 -21.63
N LEU A 223 2.69 -10.98 -21.32
CA LEU A 223 3.12 -10.38 -20.05
C LEU A 223 1.91 -9.87 -19.26
N TYR A 224 1.79 -10.30 -18.01
CA TYR A 224 0.72 -9.92 -17.09
C TYR A 224 1.30 -9.31 -15.83
N VAL A 225 0.65 -8.27 -15.27
CA VAL A 225 0.99 -7.68 -13.98
C VAL A 225 -0.12 -8.02 -13.00
N VAL A 226 0.16 -8.89 -12.02
CA VAL A 226 -0.85 -9.49 -11.12
C VAL A 226 -0.65 -9.12 -9.64
N ASP A 227 0.14 -8.10 -9.35
CA ASP A 227 0.30 -7.48 -8.03
C ASP A 227 -0.43 -6.14 -7.95
N SER A 228 -0.18 -5.37 -6.89
CA SER A 228 -0.83 -4.07 -6.67
C SER A 228 -0.44 -2.96 -7.66
N ALA A 229 0.49 -3.19 -8.57
CA ALA A 229 0.93 -2.18 -9.55
C ALA A 229 -0.23 -1.73 -10.47
N PHE A 230 -1.23 -2.58 -10.74
CA PHE A 230 -2.35 -2.26 -11.62
C PHE A 230 -3.39 -1.29 -11.00
N PHE A 231 -3.38 -1.08 -9.68
CA PHE A 231 -4.41 -0.32 -8.98
C PHE A 231 -4.57 1.10 -9.53
N PRO A 232 -5.81 1.53 -9.84
CA PRO A 232 -6.09 2.90 -10.28
C PRO A 232 -6.03 3.92 -9.14
N SER A 233 -6.31 3.46 -7.91
CA SER A 233 -6.18 4.23 -6.65
C SER A 233 -5.85 3.29 -5.51
N SER A 234 -5.35 3.81 -4.39
CA SER A 234 -4.93 2.95 -3.27
C SER A 234 -6.11 2.38 -2.46
N GLY A 235 -7.29 3.01 -2.55
CA GLY A 235 -8.39 2.77 -1.61
C GLY A 235 -7.99 3.15 -0.17
N ALA A 236 -8.84 2.81 0.79
CA ALA A 236 -8.55 3.02 2.21
C ALA A 236 -8.67 1.70 3.00
N GLN A 237 -8.26 0.58 2.37
CA GLN A 237 -8.31 -0.76 2.94
C GLN A 237 -7.02 -1.53 2.63
N ASN A 238 -6.76 -2.58 3.41
CA ASN A 238 -5.62 -3.48 3.18
C ASN A 238 -5.76 -4.17 1.80
N PRO A 239 -4.78 -4.08 0.90
CA PRO A 239 -4.97 -4.44 -0.51
C PRO A 239 -4.82 -5.94 -0.81
N ALA A 240 -4.27 -6.76 0.10
CA ALA A 240 -3.84 -8.13 -0.18
C ALA A 240 -4.97 -9.02 -0.71
N LEU A 241 -6.19 -8.91 -0.17
CA LEU A 241 -7.33 -9.71 -0.63
C LEU A 241 -7.74 -9.32 -2.07
N THR A 242 -7.76 -8.04 -2.38
CA THR A 242 -8.06 -7.53 -3.72
C THR A 242 -6.99 -7.98 -4.72
N ILE A 243 -5.71 -7.94 -4.34
CA ILE A 243 -4.61 -8.42 -5.18
C ILE A 243 -4.80 -9.91 -5.50
N ALA A 244 -5.05 -10.74 -4.47
CA ALA A 244 -5.24 -12.18 -4.64
C ALA A 244 -6.48 -12.51 -5.49
N ALA A 245 -7.59 -11.84 -5.24
CA ALA A 245 -8.82 -12.03 -6.02
C ALA A 245 -8.62 -11.65 -7.50
N ASN A 246 -7.94 -10.52 -7.77
CA ASN A 246 -7.64 -10.13 -9.15
C ASN A 246 -6.66 -11.10 -9.82
N ALA A 247 -5.64 -11.58 -9.09
CA ALA A 247 -4.70 -12.56 -9.65
C ALA A 247 -5.42 -13.88 -10.06
N LEU A 248 -6.37 -14.35 -9.25
CA LEU A 248 -7.23 -15.50 -9.60
C LEU A 248 -8.09 -15.21 -10.83
N ARG A 249 -8.75 -14.03 -10.88
CA ARG A 249 -9.52 -13.61 -12.05
C ARG A 249 -8.67 -13.61 -13.33
N VAL A 250 -7.47 -13.07 -13.26
CA VAL A 250 -6.54 -13.05 -14.41
C VAL A 250 -6.13 -14.47 -14.81
N ALA A 251 -5.86 -15.34 -13.84
CA ALA A 251 -5.48 -16.73 -14.12
C ALA A 251 -6.58 -17.48 -14.87
N ASP A 252 -7.86 -17.24 -14.59
CA ASP A 252 -9.00 -17.84 -15.30
C ASP A 252 -9.13 -17.35 -16.76
N LEU A 253 -8.58 -16.18 -17.10
CA LEU A 253 -8.60 -15.59 -18.43
C LEU A 253 -7.41 -16.00 -19.31
N VAL A 254 -6.33 -16.46 -18.68
CA VAL A 254 -5.10 -16.82 -19.39
C VAL A 254 -5.29 -18.15 -20.11
N PRO A 255 -5.02 -18.25 -21.44
CA PRO A 255 -5.12 -19.51 -22.18
C PRO A 255 -4.20 -20.59 -21.63
N ALA A 256 -4.71 -21.80 -21.48
CA ALA A 256 -3.98 -22.97 -21.02
C ALA A 256 -2.81 -23.36 -21.95
#